data_dde58eae0dfa1f0d321bd6ae5868a1b8
#
_entry.id   dde58eae0dfa1f0d321bd6ae5868a1b8
#
_cell.length_a   1.000
_cell.length_b   1.000
_cell.length_c   1.000
_cell.angle_alpha   90.00
_cell.angle_beta   90.00
_cell.angle_gamma   90.00
#
_symmetry.space_group_name_H-M   'P 1'
#
loop_
_entity.id
_entity.type
_entity.pdbx_description
1 polymer ?
#
loop_
_entity_poly.entity_id
_entity_poly.type
_entity_poly.pdbx_seq_one_letter_code
_entity_poly.pdbx_strand_id
1 'polypeptide(L)'
;MIKVLIIVFVLLSLFAGGDRTAKSLMTTAINVTIFAVLIELIYLGFNIVFTTAVAAILITAATIFYQNENNIKTVSAFISVVIVLVLSSFFIAFIITHAHLQGFGIVGDVKIQPSNGYEEDIGINMRLVQVAVFIVILIGGLIDTAVAICSGTYEIIRHNPNANRSEIIESGMNIGCKILSSNVNTLFFIFAGEFMIMCISFLKFYSWSTLINSKDFTQELIAIMISAIGTVVIIPISSYVASRFMCHGNVAD
;
A
#
# COMPACT_ATOMS: atom_id res chain seq x y z
N MET A 1 25.07 -13.43 4.39
CA MET A 1 24.99 -12.10 3.75
C MET A 1 23.75 -11.33 4.18
N ILE A 2 22.52 -11.88 4.10
CA ILE A 2 21.28 -11.17 4.47
C ILE A 2 21.32 -10.62 5.91
N LYS A 3 21.75 -11.41 6.89
CA LYS A 3 21.86 -10.95 8.30
C LYS A 3 22.78 -9.74 8.46
N VAL A 4 23.92 -9.71 7.76
CA VAL A 4 24.87 -8.60 7.79
C VAL A 4 24.24 -7.35 7.16
N LEU A 5 23.54 -7.51 6.02
CA LEU A 5 22.86 -6.42 5.35
C LEU A 5 21.76 -5.78 6.24
N ILE A 6 20.97 -6.62 6.94
CA ILE A 6 19.95 -6.14 7.89
C ILE A 6 20.61 -5.38 9.04
N ILE A 7 21.69 -5.89 9.61
CA ILE A 7 22.42 -5.22 10.72
C ILE A 7 22.95 -3.86 10.24
N VAL A 8 23.60 -3.81 9.08
CA VAL A 8 24.13 -2.57 8.49
C VAL A 8 23.00 -1.58 8.23
N PHE A 9 21.89 -2.04 7.65
CA PHE A 9 20.70 -1.18 7.40
C PHE A 9 20.16 -0.59 8.70
N VAL A 10 19.97 -1.42 9.75
CA VAL A 10 19.45 -0.95 11.05
C VAL A 10 20.41 0.05 11.69
N LEU A 11 21.72 -0.25 11.72
CA LEU A 11 22.72 0.65 12.30
C LEU A 11 22.77 2.00 11.57
N LEU A 12 22.83 1.98 10.24
CA LEU A 12 22.84 3.23 9.44
C LEU A 12 21.55 4.04 9.62
N SER A 13 20.42 3.36 9.66
CA SER A 13 19.12 4.00 9.87
C SER A 13 19.02 4.69 11.23
N LEU A 14 19.45 4.00 12.30
CA LEU A 14 19.46 4.57 13.64
C LEU A 14 20.46 5.74 13.77
N PHE A 15 21.64 5.62 13.14
CA PHE A 15 22.64 6.67 13.15
C PHE A 15 22.15 7.93 12.42
N ALA A 16 21.46 7.78 11.28
CA ALA A 16 21.00 8.91 10.48
C ALA A 16 19.74 9.58 11.04
N GLY A 17 18.79 8.82 11.58
CA GLY A 17 17.44 9.30 11.90
C GLY A 17 17.06 9.29 13.39
N GLY A 18 17.91 8.76 14.26
CA GLY A 18 17.66 8.73 15.71
C GLY A 18 16.33 8.08 16.10
N ASP A 19 15.63 8.69 17.07
CA ASP A 19 14.38 8.15 17.63
C ASP A 19 13.25 7.98 16.61
N ARG A 20 13.15 8.87 15.62
CA ARG A 20 12.12 8.77 14.58
C ARG A 20 12.31 7.52 13.73
N THR A 21 13.55 7.23 13.37
CA THR A 21 13.86 6.03 12.59
C THR A 21 13.72 4.76 13.43
N ALA A 22 14.04 4.81 14.72
CA ALA A 22 13.79 3.70 15.63
C ALA A 22 12.30 3.34 15.66
N LYS A 23 11.41 4.33 15.80
CA LYS A 23 9.94 4.13 15.73
C LYS A 23 9.51 3.55 14.37
N SER A 24 10.08 4.04 13.27
CA SER A 24 9.79 3.52 11.92
C SER A 24 10.21 2.06 11.76
N LEU A 25 11.39 1.69 12.23
CA LEU A 25 11.86 0.28 12.21
C LEU A 25 10.96 -0.64 13.06
N MET A 26 10.55 -0.17 14.24
CA MET A 26 9.60 -0.88 15.09
C MET A 26 8.24 -1.07 14.37
N THR A 27 7.71 -0.01 13.74
CA THR A 27 6.48 -0.08 12.95
C THR A 27 6.59 -1.09 11.82
N THR A 28 7.72 -1.08 11.11
CA THR A 28 7.99 -2.07 10.05
C THR A 28 7.98 -3.49 10.60
N ALA A 29 8.62 -3.73 11.74
CA ALA A 29 8.62 -5.05 12.39
C ALA A 29 7.19 -5.49 12.80
N ILE A 30 6.39 -4.56 13.35
CA ILE A 30 4.97 -4.81 13.67
C ILE A 30 4.19 -5.16 12.40
N ASN A 31 4.35 -4.41 11.33
CA ASN A 31 3.65 -4.64 10.08
C ASN A 31 4.03 -5.98 9.44
N VAL A 32 5.31 -6.37 9.48
CA VAL A 32 5.76 -7.70 9.04
C VAL A 32 5.12 -8.80 9.88
N THR A 33 5.00 -8.60 11.19
CA THR A 33 4.35 -9.57 12.08
C THR A 33 2.85 -9.69 11.77
N ILE A 34 2.15 -8.56 11.58
CA ILE A 34 0.72 -8.58 11.19
C ILE A 34 0.54 -9.30 9.85
N PHE A 35 1.43 -9.05 8.89
CA PHE A 35 1.39 -9.71 7.58
C PHE A 35 1.65 -11.23 7.69
N ALA A 36 2.61 -11.66 8.52
CA ALA A 36 2.87 -13.07 8.77
C ALA A 36 1.65 -13.76 9.41
N VAL A 37 1.02 -13.12 10.39
CA VAL A 37 -0.22 -13.60 11.02
C VAL A 37 -1.37 -13.67 10.01
N LEU A 38 -1.50 -12.69 9.11
CA LEU A 38 -2.50 -12.72 8.04
C LEU A 38 -2.34 -13.96 7.16
N ILE A 39 -1.11 -14.25 6.72
CA ILE A 39 -0.82 -15.44 5.90
C ILE A 39 -1.20 -16.71 6.66
N GLU A 40 -0.81 -16.83 7.92
CA GLU A 40 -1.11 -17.99 8.77
C GLU A 40 -2.63 -18.18 8.95
N LEU A 41 -3.38 -17.12 9.20
CA LEU A 41 -4.84 -17.19 9.33
C LEU A 41 -5.52 -17.63 8.03
N ILE A 42 -5.04 -17.14 6.88
CA ILE A 42 -5.55 -17.58 5.57
C ILE A 42 -5.23 -19.06 5.35
N TYR A 43 -4.03 -19.51 5.70
CA TYR A 43 -3.62 -20.91 5.61
C TYR A 43 -4.48 -21.82 6.50
N LEU A 44 -4.83 -21.37 7.70
CA LEU A 44 -5.72 -22.09 8.63
C LEU A 44 -7.20 -22.09 8.18
N GLY A 45 -7.53 -21.48 7.04
CA GLY A 45 -8.89 -21.50 6.48
C GLY A 45 -9.84 -20.43 7.02
N PHE A 46 -9.34 -19.41 7.72
CA PHE A 46 -10.17 -18.28 8.13
C PHE A 46 -10.67 -17.48 6.92
N ASN A 47 -11.75 -16.72 7.12
CA ASN A 47 -12.34 -15.92 6.06
C ASN A 47 -11.35 -14.86 5.56
N ILE A 48 -10.90 -15.00 4.31
CA ILE A 48 -9.85 -14.15 3.69
C ILE A 48 -10.23 -12.68 3.70
N VAL A 49 -11.50 -12.36 3.39
CA VAL A 49 -11.96 -10.97 3.31
C VAL A 49 -11.92 -10.31 4.70
N PHE A 50 -12.40 -11.01 5.71
CA PHE A 50 -12.42 -10.50 7.08
C PHE A 50 -11.01 -10.34 7.65
N THR A 51 -10.15 -11.36 7.52
CA THR A 51 -8.77 -11.31 8.01
C THR A 51 -7.95 -10.23 7.31
N THR A 52 -8.14 -10.05 5.99
CA THR A 52 -7.47 -8.98 5.23
C THR A 52 -7.96 -7.60 5.65
N ALA A 53 -9.25 -7.41 5.86
CA ALA A 53 -9.79 -6.13 6.32
C ALA A 53 -9.24 -5.75 7.72
N VAL A 54 -9.21 -6.70 8.64
CA VAL A 54 -8.62 -6.50 9.98
C VAL A 54 -7.13 -6.19 9.89
N ALA A 55 -6.36 -6.95 9.11
CA ALA A 55 -4.93 -6.72 8.91
C ALA A 55 -4.67 -5.34 8.28
N ALA A 56 -5.45 -4.95 7.28
CA ALA A 56 -5.36 -3.64 6.63
C ALA A 56 -5.56 -2.48 7.60
N ILE A 57 -6.57 -2.58 8.47
CA ILE A 57 -6.85 -1.59 9.51
C ILE A 57 -5.71 -1.56 10.55
N LEU A 58 -5.22 -2.72 10.99
CA LEU A 58 -4.13 -2.82 11.96
C LEU A 58 -2.81 -2.26 11.43
N ILE A 59 -2.44 -2.59 10.18
CA ILE A 59 -1.25 -2.04 9.51
C ILE A 59 -1.37 -0.52 9.39
N THR A 60 -2.52 -0.04 8.95
CA THR A 60 -2.78 1.40 8.81
C THR A 60 -2.69 2.11 10.16
N ALA A 61 -3.32 1.55 11.20
CA ALA A 61 -3.28 2.10 12.55
C ALA A 61 -1.86 2.09 13.14
N ALA A 62 -1.14 0.98 13.04
CA ALA A 62 0.24 0.87 13.51
C ALA A 62 1.14 1.88 12.81
N THR A 63 1.03 2.01 11.47
CA THR A 63 1.87 2.93 10.72
C THR A 63 1.55 4.39 11.02
N ILE A 64 0.28 4.76 11.12
CA ILE A 64 -0.10 6.16 11.33
C ILE A 64 0.07 6.58 12.79
N PHE A 65 -0.42 5.80 13.76
CA PHE A 65 -0.45 6.24 15.16
C PHE A 65 0.84 5.92 15.93
N TYR A 66 1.51 4.81 15.63
CA TYR A 66 2.74 4.48 16.34
C TYR A 66 3.95 5.26 15.83
N GLN A 67 4.01 5.51 14.52
CA GLN A 67 5.11 6.25 13.91
C GLN A 67 4.99 7.76 14.09
N ASN A 68 3.76 8.28 14.17
CA ASN A 68 3.47 9.70 14.33
C ASN A 68 2.76 9.95 15.67
N GLU A 69 2.78 11.20 16.14
CA GLU A 69 2.08 11.59 17.35
C GLU A 69 0.56 11.51 17.16
N ASN A 70 -0.16 11.11 18.22
CA ASN A 70 -1.63 11.09 18.23
C ASN A 70 -2.18 12.51 18.26
N ASN A 71 -2.55 13.03 17.10
CA ASN A 71 -3.14 14.34 16.96
C ASN A 71 -4.17 14.35 15.82
N ILE A 72 -4.82 15.49 15.62
CA ILE A 72 -5.90 15.64 14.64
C ILE A 72 -5.44 15.34 13.20
N LYS A 73 -4.16 15.55 12.86
CA LYS A 73 -3.61 15.23 11.53
C LYS A 73 -3.56 13.72 11.26
N THR A 74 -3.14 12.94 12.27
CA THR A 74 -3.05 11.47 12.17
C THR A 74 -4.42 10.82 12.13
N VAL A 75 -5.36 11.32 12.91
CA VAL A 75 -6.76 10.85 12.87
C VAL A 75 -7.39 11.15 11.50
N SER A 76 -7.17 12.35 10.95
CA SER A 76 -7.67 12.71 9.62
C SER A 76 -7.06 11.83 8.52
N ALA A 77 -5.75 11.53 8.59
CA ALA A 77 -5.09 10.64 7.66
C ALA A 77 -5.64 9.21 7.75
N PHE A 78 -5.81 8.68 8.97
CA PHE A 78 -6.38 7.34 9.19
C PHE A 78 -7.78 7.19 8.60
N ILE A 79 -8.67 8.14 8.89
CA ILE A 79 -10.04 8.13 8.35
C ILE A 79 -10.02 8.18 6.83
N SER A 80 -9.17 9.01 6.22
CA SER A 80 -9.03 9.12 4.77
C SER A 80 -8.59 7.81 4.14
N VAL A 81 -7.59 7.15 4.72
CA VAL A 81 -7.09 5.85 4.24
C VAL A 81 -8.18 4.78 4.33
N VAL A 82 -8.89 4.69 5.46
CA VAL A 82 -9.97 3.71 5.64
C VAL A 82 -11.09 3.91 4.62
N ILE A 83 -11.50 5.16 4.36
CA ILE A 83 -12.52 5.46 3.34
C ILE A 83 -12.07 4.97 1.96
N VAL A 84 -10.83 5.29 1.56
CA VAL A 84 -10.32 4.89 0.23
C VAL A 84 -10.11 3.39 0.16
N LEU A 85 -9.65 2.73 1.22
CA LEU A 85 -9.53 1.27 1.25
C LEU A 85 -10.87 0.58 1.03
N VAL A 86 -11.93 1.04 1.68
CA VAL A 86 -13.29 0.49 1.48
C VAL A 86 -13.76 0.69 0.04
N LEU A 87 -13.62 1.90 -0.51
CA LEU A 87 -14.01 2.19 -1.90
C LEU A 87 -13.20 1.36 -2.89
N SER A 88 -11.88 1.29 -2.69
CA SER A 88 -10.98 0.54 -3.58
C SER A 88 -11.19 -0.96 -3.51
N SER A 89 -11.60 -1.52 -2.36
CA SER A 89 -11.84 -2.97 -2.24
C SER A 89 -12.94 -3.46 -3.16
N PHE A 90 -14.02 -2.69 -3.34
CA PHE A 90 -15.08 -3.00 -4.32
C PHE A 90 -14.56 -2.95 -5.76
N PHE A 91 -13.75 -1.92 -6.07
CA PHE A 91 -13.16 -1.77 -7.40
C PHE A 91 -12.16 -2.90 -7.72
N ILE A 92 -11.32 -3.27 -6.76
CA ILE A 92 -10.38 -4.39 -6.85
C ILE A 92 -11.12 -5.71 -7.10
N ALA A 93 -12.15 -6.00 -6.31
CA ALA A 93 -12.95 -7.21 -6.47
C ALA A 93 -13.62 -7.28 -7.86
N PHE A 94 -14.11 -6.14 -8.36
CA PHE A 94 -14.66 -6.04 -9.71
C PHE A 94 -13.62 -6.35 -10.78
N ILE A 95 -12.44 -5.73 -10.73
CA ILE A 95 -11.37 -5.96 -11.71
C ILE A 95 -10.93 -7.43 -11.72
N ILE A 96 -10.62 -8.00 -10.56
CA ILE A 96 -10.12 -9.38 -10.47
C ILE A 96 -11.13 -10.38 -11.03
N THR A 97 -12.43 -10.13 -10.79
CA THR A 97 -13.48 -11.00 -11.30
C THR A 97 -13.61 -10.96 -12.81
N HIS A 98 -13.52 -9.75 -13.41
CA HIS A 98 -13.71 -9.58 -14.86
C HIS A 98 -12.44 -9.84 -15.68
N ALA A 99 -11.28 -9.56 -15.11
CA ALA A 99 -10.00 -9.76 -15.77
C ALA A 99 -9.41 -11.19 -15.56
N HIS A 100 -10.12 -12.07 -14.83
CA HIS A 100 -9.68 -13.45 -14.55
C HIS A 100 -8.25 -13.55 -13.99
N LEU A 101 -7.88 -12.64 -13.11
CA LEU A 101 -6.52 -12.51 -12.55
C LEU A 101 -6.23 -13.44 -11.36
N GLN A 102 -7.09 -14.40 -11.09
CA GLN A 102 -6.93 -15.33 -9.95
C GLN A 102 -5.89 -16.44 -10.21
N GLY A 103 -5.17 -16.85 -9.17
CA GLY A 103 -4.22 -17.98 -9.20
C GLY A 103 -2.84 -17.58 -9.72
N PHE A 104 -2.00 -18.56 -9.91
CA PHE A 104 -0.61 -18.38 -10.33
C PHE A 104 -0.48 -18.28 -11.86
N GLY A 105 0.53 -17.56 -12.34
CA GLY A 105 0.97 -17.62 -13.70
C GLY A 105 1.93 -18.80 -13.93
N ILE A 106 2.35 -19.00 -15.19
CA ILE A 106 3.24 -20.10 -15.60
C ILE A 106 4.53 -20.13 -14.77
N VAL A 107 5.10 -18.97 -14.47
CA VAL A 107 6.34 -18.85 -13.68
C VAL A 107 6.10 -19.19 -12.21
N GLY A 108 4.93 -18.84 -11.68
CA GLY A 108 4.49 -19.19 -10.31
C GLY A 108 4.29 -20.70 -10.16
N ASP A 109 3.60 -21.33 -11.09
CA ASP A 109 3.33 -22.77 -11.08
C ASP A 109 4.63 -23.59 -11.03
N VAL A 110 5.61 -23.25 -11.85
CA VAL A 110 6.90 -23.97 -11.89
C VAL A 110 7.67 -23.86 -10.56
N LYS A 111 7.49 -22.77 -9.80
CA LYS A 111 8.15 -22.58 -8.51
C LYS A 111 7.45 -23.30 -7.35
N ILE A 112 6.16 -23.56 -7.46
CA ILE A 112 5.33 -24.09 -6.38
C ILE A 112 5.04 -25.58 -6.58
N GLN A 113 5.18 -26.11 -7.79
CA GLN A 113 5.01 -27.54 -8.02
C GLN A 113 6.00 -28.34 -7.15
N PRO A 114 5.51 -29.20 -6.27
CA PRO A 114 6.37 -30.11 -5.53
C PRO A 114 7.09 -31.02 -6.54
N SER A 115 8.34 -31.37 -6.25
CA SER A 115 9.21 -32.13 -7.14
C SER A 115 8.64 -33.51 -7.59
N ASN A 116 7.52 -33.91 -7.08
CA ASN A 116 6.84 -35.21 -7.32
C ASN A 116 5.76 -35.13 -8.40
N GLY A 117 5.46 -33.96 -8.98
CA GLY A 117 4.46 -33.81 -10.04
C GLY A 117 3.00 -33.97 -9.60
N TYR A 118 2.70 -33.96 -8.29
CA TYR A 118 1.34 -33.93 -7.78
C TYR A 118 0.83 -32.48 -7.68
N GLU A 119 -0.29 -32.20 -8.35
CA GLU A 119 -1.06 -30.98 -8.12
C GLU A 119 -1.89 -31.20 -6.85
N GLU A 120 -1.54 -30.49 -5.78
CA GLU A 120 -2.34 -30.50 -4.56
C GLU A 120 -3.25 -29.28 -4.56
N ASP A 121 -4.56 -29.51 -4.49
CA ASP A 121 -5.52 -28.43 -4.28
C ASP A 121 -5.40 -27.96 -2.82
N ILE A 122 -4.89 -26.76 -2.65
CA ILE A 122 -4.72 -26.16 -1.32
C ILE A 122 -6.04 -25.69 -0.69
N GLY A 123 -7.18 -25.89 -1.36
CA GLY A 123 -8.52 -25.57 -0.85
C GLY A 123 -8.78 -24.08 -0.58
N ILE A 124 -7.91 -23.19 -1.07
CA ILE A 124 -7.99 -21.74 -0.84
C ILE A 124 -8.55 -21.03 -2.06
N ASN A 125 -9.50 -20.11 -1.85
CA ASN A 125 -10.06 -19.31 -2.94
C ASN A 125 -9.05 -18.27 -3.43
N MET A 126 -8.31 -18.59 -4.51
CA MET A 126 -7.27 -17.75 -5.10
C MET A 126 -7.76 -16.38 -5.58
N ARG A 127 -9.05 -16.24 -5.90
CA ARG A 127 -9.64 -14.92 -6.24
C ARG A 127 -9.60 -13.99 -5.03
N LEU A 128 -10.02 -14.49 -3.86
CA LEU A 128 -10.00 -13.70 -2.63
C LEU A 128 -8.57 -13.40 -2.15
N VAL A 129 -7.65 -14.35 -2.34
CA VAL A 129 -6.22 -14.11 -2.07
C VAL A 129 -5.68 -12.98 -2.95
N GLN A 130 -6.02 -12.96 -4.23
CA GLN A 130 -5.57 -11.91 -5.14
C GLN A 130 -6.16 -10.53 -4.75
N VAL A 131 -7.41 -10.49 -4.29
CA VAL A 131 -7.99 -9.27 -3.71
C VAL A 131 -7.17 -8.81 -2.49
N ALA A 132 -6.82 -9.74 -1.60
CA ALA A 132 -6.01 -9.43 -0.42
C ALA A 132 -4.64 -8.86 -0.79
N VAL A 133 -3.96 -9.46 -1.77
CA VAL A 133 -2.66 -8.98 -2.28
C VAL A 133 -2.77 -7.54 -2.79
N PHE A 134 -3.77 -7.24 -3.61
CA PHE A 134 -3.95 -5.90 -4.17
C PHE A 134 -4.29 -4.85 -3.08
N ILE A 135 -5.06 -5.24 -2.06
CA ILE A 135 -5.32 -4.37 -0.90
C ILE A 135 -4.02 -4.07 -0.15
N VAL A 136 -3.17 -5.06 0.09
CA VAL A 136 -1.90 -4.88 0.80
C VAL A 136 -0.94 -3.96 0.02
N ILE A 137 -0.84 -4.14 -1.30
CA ILE A 137 -0.02 -3.27 -2.16
C ILE A 137 -0.54 -1.82 -2.13
N LEU A 138 -1.85 -1.63 -2.12
CA LEU A 138 -2.50 -0.32 -2.11
C LEU A 138 -2.22 0.46 -0.82
N ILE A 139 -2.20 -0.20 0.35
CA ILE A 139 -2.09 0.44 1.67
C ILE A 139 -0.86 1.37 1.76
N GLY A 140 0.30 0.93 1.29
CA GLY A 140 1.54 1.70 1.38
C GLY A 140 1.42 3.07 0.73
N GLY A 141 1.01 3.12 -0.53
CA GLY A 141 0.82 4.37 -1.28
C GLY A 141 -0.24 5.29 -0.68
N LEU A 142 -1.32 4.71 -0.13
CA LEU A 142 -2.38 5.48 0.51
C LEU A 142 -1.89 6.15 1.81
N ILE A 143 -1.20 5.41 2.68
CA ILE A 143 -0.71 5.93 3.97
C ILE A 143 0.24 7.10 3.73
N ASP A 144 1.25 6.94 2.90
CA ASP A 144 2.25 7.97 2.64
C ASP A 144 1.62 9.25 2.09
N THR A 145 0.71 9.11 1.13
CA THR A 145 0.01 10.26 0.54
C THR A 145 -0.91 10.95 1.54
N ALA A 146 -1.71 10.19 2.29
CA ALA A 146 -2.64 10.76 3.28
C ALA A 146 -1.90 11.49 4.41
N VAL A 147 -0.84 10.88 4.95
CA VAL A 147 -0.04 11.48 6.02
C VAL A 147 0.64 12.76 5.54
N ALA A 148 1.18 12.77 4.33
CA ALA A 148 1.83 13.94 3.77
C ALA A 148 0.84 15.10 3.54
N ILE A 149 -0.36 14.82 3.00
CA ILE A 149 -1.41 15.84 2.80
C ILE A 149 -1.91 16.37 4.14
N CYS A 150 -2.28 15.49 5.08
CA CYS A 150 -2.82 15.91 6.36
C CYS A 150 -1.79 16.67 7.20
N SER A 151 -0.52 16.25 7.19
CA SER A 151 0.55 16.95 7.89
C SER A 151 0.85 18.32 7.27
N GLY A 152 0.94 18.40 5.95
CA GLY A 152 1.17 19.68 5.25
C GLY A 152 -0.01 20.65 5.42
N THR A 153 -1.24 20.15 5.36
CA THR A 153 -2.45 20.95 5.61
C THR A 153 -2.49 21.47 7.06
N TYR A 154 -2.11 20.63 8.02
CA TYR A 154 -2.03 21.02 9.43
C TYR A 154 -1.03 22.17 9.66
N GLU A 155 0.14 22.10 9.05
CA GLU A 155 1.14 23.18 9.14
C GLU A 155 0.64 24.48 8.51
N ILE A 156 -0.09 24.43 7.41
CA ILE A 156 -0.70 25.62 6.80
C ILE A 156 -1.70 26.27 7.74
N ILE A 157 -2.59 25.50 8.36
CA ILE A 157 -3.58 26.01 9.30
C ILE A 157 -2.89 26.62 10.53
N ARG A 158 -1.83 25.98 11.05
CA ARG A 158 -1.06 26.47 12.18
C ARG A 158 -0.42 27.85 11.91
N HIS A 159 0.02 28.09 10.67
CA HIS A 159 0.60 29.39 10.27
C HIS A 159 -0.46 30.42 9.87
N ASN A 160 -1.63 29.98 9.42
CA ASN A 160 -2.74 30.84 9.04
C ASN A 160 -4.07 30.32 9.63
N PRO A 161 -4.35 30.61 10.93
CA PRO A 161 -5.57 30.12 11.59
C PRO A 161 -6.89 30.63 10.97
N ASN A 162 -6.83 31.71 10.21
CA ASN A 162 -7.99 32.32 9.56
C ASN A 162 -8.21 31.81 8.12
N ALA A 163 -7.47 30.79 7.68
CA ALA A 163 -7.61 30.24 6.36
C ALA A 163 -9.04 29.67 6.15
N ASN A 164 -9.65 30.02 5.02
CA ASN A 164 -10.95 29.52 4.64
C ASN A 164 -10.85 28.02 4.29
N ARG A 165 -11.96 27.30 4.52
CA ARG A 165 -12.03 25.86 4.20
C ARG A 165 -11.66 25.55 2.75
N SER A 166 -12.05 26.41 1.80
CA SER A 166 -11.71 26.26 0.38
C SER A 166 -10.19 26.35 0.14
N GLU A 167 -9.51 27.30 0.81
CA GLU A 167 -8.07 27.47 0.72
C GLU A 167 -7.31 26.28 1.28
N ILE A 168 -7.84 25.68 2.35
CA ILE A 168 -7.28 24.49 2.98
C ILE A 168 -7.40 23.28 2.04
N ILE A 169 -8.55 23.07 1.41
CA ILE A 169 -8.75 21.98 0.43
C ILE A 169 -7.82 22.17 -0.76
N GLU A 170 -7.74 23.40 -1.31
CA GLU A 170 -6.86 23.71 -2.44
C GLU A 170 -5.39 23.45 -2.10
N SER A 171 -4.97 23.86 -0.91
CA SER A 171 -3.62 23.62 -0.41
C SER A 171 -3.31 22.13 -0.28
N GLY A 172 -4.25 21.34 0.27
CA GLY A 172 -4.12 19.88 0.36
C GLY A 172 -4.04 19.21 -1.01
N MET A 173 -4.87 19.65 -1.96
CA MET A 173 -4.82 19.19 -3.35
C MET A 173 -3.47 19.49 -3.99
N ASN A 174 -2.95 20.71 -3.82
CA ASN A 174 -1.64 21.11 -4.35
C ASN A 174 -0.49 20.30 -3.77
N ILE A 175 -0.52 19.99 -2.46
CA ILE A 175 0.46 19.12 -1.82
C ILE A 175 0.37 17.71 -2.44
N GLY A 176 -0.84 17.15 -2.52
CA GLY A 176 -1.05 15.83 -3.09
C GLY A 176 -0.59 15.71 -4.53
N CYS A 177 -0.89 16.69 -5.39
CA CYS A 177 -0.45 16.69 -6.78
C CYS A 177 1.07 16.72 -6.93
N LYS A 178 1.80 17.43 -6.04
CA LYS A 178 3.27 17.44 -6.06
C LYS A 178 3.88 16.10 -5.68
N ILE A 179 3.26 15.38 -4.76
CA ILE A 179 3.74 14.07 -4.28
C ILE A 179 3.38 12.96 -5.26
N LEU A 180 2.24 13.08 -5.94
CA LEU A 180 1.71 12.06 -6.85
C LEU A 180 2.73 11.60 -7.89
N SER A 181 3.41 12.53 -8.55
CA SER A 181 4.40 12.20 -9.59
C SER A 181 5.54 11.35 -9.03
N SER A 182 6.04 11.67 -7.84
CA SER A 182 7.10 10.88 -7.19
C SER A 182 6.63 9.49 -6.82
N ASN A 183 5.43 9.38 -6.24
CA ASN A 183 4.86 8.10 -5.83
C ASN A 183 4.61 7.17 -7.02
N VAL A 184 4.00 7.69 -8.09
CA VAL A 184 3.73 6.91 -9.31
C VAL A 184 5.04 6.45 -9.97
N ASN A 185 6.05 7.32 -10.05
CA ASN A 185 7.36 6.95 -10.58
C ASN A 185 8.01 5.85 -9.73
N THR A 186 7.93 5.94 -8.39
CA THR A 186 8.48 4.92 -7.50
C THR A 186 7.83 3.56 -7.73
N LEU A 187 6.50 3.51 -7.81
CA LEU A 187 5.75 2.30 -8.12
C LEU A 187 6.17 1.70 -9.48
N PHE A 188 6.30 2.56 -10.50
CA PHE A 188 6.74 2.12 -11.82
C PHE A 188 8.16 1.54 -11.80
N PHE A 189 9.11 2.18 -11.11
CA PHE A 189 10.49 1.68 -11.04
C PHE A 189 10.61 0.40 -10.21
N ILE A 190 9.80 0.21 -9.17
CA ILE A 190 9.71 -1.07 -8.45
C ILE A 190 9.27 -2.17 -9.41
N PHE A 191 8.17 -1.95 -10.14
CA PHE A 191 7.69 -2.88 -11.17
C PHE A 191 8.76 -3.20 -12.22
N ALA A 192 9.36 -2.17 -12.81
CA ALA A 192 10.37 -2.34 -13.84
C ALA A 192 11.58 -3.14 -13.32
N GLY A 193 12.01 -2.89 -12.07
CA GLY A 193 13.12 -3.60 -11.42
C GLY A 193 12.81 -5.07 -11.16
N GLU A 194 11.65 -5.37 -10.60
CA GLU A 194 11.21 -6.75 -10.31
C GLU A 194 11.01 -7.57 -11.57
N PHE A 195 10.41 -6.97 -12.59
CA PHE A 195 10.09 -7.67 -13.84
C PHE A 195 11.22 -7.70 -14.88
N MET A 196 12.27 -6.91 -14.70
CA MET A 196 13.37 -6.83 -15.69
C MET A 196 13.99 -8.20 -15.99
N ILE A 197 14.28 -8.99 -14.96
CA ILE A 197 14.89 -10.34 -15.14
C ILE A 197 13.89 -11.27 -15.83
N MET A 198 12.62 -11.22 -15.44
CA MET A 198 11.57 -12.03 -16.05
C MET A 198 11.37 -11.64 -17.53
N CYS A 199 11.33 -10.35 -17.85
CA CYS A 199 11.22 -9.86 -19.22
C CYS A 199 12.36 -10.36 -20.11
N ILE A 200 13.62 -10.23 -19.65
CA ILE A 200 14.79 -10.70 -20.39
C ILE A 200 14.72 -12.23 -20.63
N SER A 201 14.37 -12.99 -19.60
CA SER A 201 14.26 -14.44 -19.69
C SER A 201 13.13 -14.87 -20.63
N PHE A 202 11.99 -14.19 -20.54
CA PHE A 202 10.81 -14.49 -21.36
C PHE A 202 11.03 -14.16 -22.82
N LEU A 203 11.63 -13.00 -23.13
CA LEU A 203 11.92 -12.57 -24.49
C LEU A 203 12.96 -13.43 -25.21
N LYS A 204 13.76 -14.18 -24.47
CA LYS A 204 14.70 -15.17 -25.07
C LYS A 204 13.96 -16.33 -25.73
N PHE A 205 12.78 -16.70 -25.25
CA PHE A 205 12.03 -17.88 -25.70
C PHE A 205 10.66 -17.52 -26.29
N TYR A 206 10.13 -16.34 -26.03
CA TYR A 206 8.78 -15.91 -26.41
C TYR A 206 8.80 -14.51 -27.03
N SER A 207 7.71 -14.13 -27.68
CA SER A 207 7.52 -12.80 -28.26
C SER A 207 7.06 -11.77 -27.23
N TRP A 208 7.20 -10.48 -27.55
CA TRP A 208 6.63 -9.37 -26.75
C TRP A 208 5.13 -9.51 -26.51
N SER A 209 4.39 -9.97 -27.53
CA SER A 209 2.94 -10.19 -27.39
C SER A 209 2.64 -11.23 -26.32
N THR A 210 3.41 -12.31 -26.26
CA THR A 210 3.23 -13.36 -25.25
C THR A 210 3.58 -12.87 -23.87
N LEU A 211 4.61 -12.03 -23.72
CA LEU A 211 5.00 -11.43 -22.44
C LEU A 211 3.90 -10.53 -21.90
N ILE A 212 3.41 -9.58 -22.71
CA ILE A 212 2.38 -8.62 -22.29
C ILE A 212 1.07 -9.34 -21.91
N ASN A 213 0.75 -10.44 -22.59
CA ASN A 213 -0.43 -11.26 -22.31
C ASN A 213 -0.17 -12.34 -21.24
N SER A 214 1.03 -12.40 -20.66
CA SER A 214 1.29 -13.33 -19.58
C SER A 214 0.57 -12.89 -18.28
N LYS A 215 0.07 -13.84 -17.53
CA LYS A 215 -0.69 -13.60 -16.32
C LYS A 215 0.15 -12.91 -15.25
N ASP A 216 1.39 -13.36 -15.05
CA ASP A 216 2.32 -12.79 -14.08
C ASP A 216 2.56 -11.29 -14.35
N PHE A 217 2.86 -10.93 -15.60
CA PHE A 217 3.06 -9.54 -16.00
C PHE A 217 1.79 -8.70 -15.79
N THR A 218 0.65 -9.24 -16.22
CA THR A 218 -0.64 -8.52 -16.13
C THR A 218 -1.08 -8.31 -14.69
N GLN A 219 -0.91 -9.30 -13.81
CA GLN A 219 -1.26 -9.20 -12.39
C GLN A 219 -0.48 -8.06 -11.73
N GLU A 220 0.83 -8.01 -11.90
CA GLU A 220 1.67 -6.97 -11.28
C GLU A 220 1.43 -5.59 -11.89
N LEU A 221 1.29 -5.51 -13.19
CA LEU A 221 0.97 -4.24 -13.85
C LEU A 221 -0.36 -3.66 -13.32
N ILE A 222 -1.40 -4.49 -13.20
CA ILE A 222 -2.70 -4.06 -12.68
C ILE A 222 -2.60 -3.69 -11.20
N ALA A 223 -1.83 -4.43 -10.39
CA ALA A 223 -1.62 -4.10 -8.98
C ALA A 223 -1.04 -2.68 -8.81
N ILE A 224 -0.03 -2.34 -9.60
CA ILE A 224 0.58 -1.01 -9.57
C ILE A 224 -0.37 0.06 -10.10
N MET A 225 -1.11 -0.21 -11.18
CA MET A 225 -2.13 0.71 -11.68
C MET A 225 -3.22 0.98 -10.64
N ILE A 226 -3.70 -0.03 -9.92
CA ILE A 226 -4.67 0.12 -8.83
C ILE A 226 -4.07 0.99 -7.70
N SER A 227 -2.82 0.74 -7.32
CA SER A 227 -2.13 1.54 -6.30
C SER A 227 -1.99 3.00 -6.74
N ALA A 228 -1.61 3.24 -8.00
CA ALA A 228 -1.53 4.59 -8.57
C ALA A 228 -2.91 5.29 -8.60
N ILE A 229 -3.98 4.60 -9.01
CA ILE A 229 -5.35 5.13 -8.97
C ILE A 229 -5.74 5.46 -7.52
N GLY A 230 -5.45 4.57 -6.57
CA GLY A 230 -5.72 4.82 -5.16
C GLY A 230 -5.00 6.07 -4.62
N THR A 231 -3.74 6.29 -5.01
CA THR A 231 -3.01 7.52 -4.64
C THR A 231 -3.58 8.79 -5.28
N VAL A 232 -4.20 8.70 -6.44
CA VAL A 232 -4.96 9.82 -7.02
C VAL A 232 -6.25 10.09 -6.24
N VAL A 233 -7.00 9.04 -5.93
CA VAL A 233 -8.30 9.15 -5.24
C VAL A 233 -8.16 9.64 -3.80
N ILE A 234 -7.08 9.28 -3.11
CA ILE A 234 -6.87 9.71 -1.72
C ILE A 234 -6.60 11.21 -1.60
N ILE A 235 -6.09 11.88 -2.64
CA ILE A 235 -5.77 13.31 -2.60
C ILE A 235 -6.99 14.16 -2.27
N PRO A 236 -8.10 14.13 -3.03
CA PRO A 236 -9.28 14.91 -2.72
C PRO A 236 -9.93 14.48 -1.40
N ILE A 237 -9.93 13.20 -1.09
CA ILE A 237 -10.54 12.68 0.14
C ILE A 237 -9.77 13.16 1.37
N SER A 238 -8.44 13.06 1.38
CA SER A 238 -7.61 13.53 2.49
C SER A 238 -7.68 15.05 2.66
N SER A 239 -7.69 15.80 1.55
CA SER A 239 -7.83 17.26 1.59
C SER A 239 -9.18 17.69 2.18
N TYR A 240 -10.24 17.00 1.81
CA TYR A 240 -11.58 17.26 2.34
C TYR A 240 -11.69 16.88 3.82
N VAL A 241 -11.25 15.69 4.19
CA VAL A 241 -11.28 15.21 5.57
C VAL A 241 -10.43 16.11 6.48
N ALA A 242 -9.21 16.45 6.07
CA ALA A 242 -8.34 17.36 6.80
C ALA A 242 -9.02 18.73 7.02
N SER A 243 -9.63 19.30 5.97
CA SER A 243 -10.34 20.57 6.09
C SER A 243 -11.51 20.51 7.07
N ARG A 244 -12.23 19.38 7.12
CA ARG A 244 -13.38 19.22 8.02
C ARG A 244 -12.99 19.09 9.48
N PHE A 245 -11.97 18.31 9.78
CA PHE A 245 -11.54 18.05 11.15
C PHE A 245 -10.71 19.21 11.72
N MET A 246 -9.84 19.81 10.91
CA MET A 246 -8.92 20.83 11.39
C MET A 246 -9.52 22.24 11.45
N CYS A 247 -10.55 22.57 10.62
CA CYS A 247 -11.23 23.86 10.73
C CYS A 247 -12.17 23.98 11.95
N HIS A 248 -12.64 22.86 12.55
CA HIS A 248 -13.57 22.87 13.68
C HIS A 248 -12.90 22.50 15.00
N GLY A 249 -11.71 21.94 14.98
CA GLY A 249 -10.91 21.70 16.17
C GLY A 249 -10.07 22.94 16.45
N ASN A 250 -10.28 23.58 17.60
CA ASN A 250 -9.28 24.52 18.11
C ASN A 250 -7.92 23.83 18.00
N VAL A 251 -7.03 24.37 17.15
CA VAL A 251 -5.62 24.02 17.11
C VAL A 251 -4.99 24.60 18.39
N ALA A 252 -5.48 24.15 19.54
CA ALA A 252 -4.92 24.38 20.85
C ALA A 252 -4.50 23.01 21.37
N ASP A 253 -3.18 22.88 21.47
CA ASP A 253 -2.30 21.86 22.05
C ASP A 253 -1.62 20.93 21.04
#